data_d9bdda64a5dace73c23bdd2614cbfd46
#
_entry.id   d9bdda64a5dace73c23bdd2614cbfd46
#
_cell.length_a   1.000
_cell.length_b   1.000
_cell.length_c   1.000
_cell.angle_alpha   90.00
_cell.angle_beta   90.00
_cell.angle_gamma   90.00
#
_symmetry.space_group_name_H-M   'P 1'
#
loop_
_entity.id
_entity.type
_entity.pdbx_description
1 polymer ?
#
loop_
_entity_poly.entity_id
_entity_poly.type
_entity_poly.pdbx_seq_one_letter_code
_entity_poly.pdbx_strand_id
1 'polypeptide(L)'
;MSATVLIVDDSGLARRRARAILEAGGFTVVEAEDGMAALESYFVEKPDVVLLDLVMKGMYGLEVLERLKEMDPKAKVIVVSADVQTSSHELVAQGGAAGFLVKPVDANEVLTLVRSTLGV
;
A
#
# COMPACT_ATOMS: atom_id res chain seq x y z
N MET A 1 -7.42 -19.96 -1.44
CA MET A 1 -6.73 -19.16 -0.43
C MET A 1 -6.83 -17.69 -0.80
N SER A 2 -7.06 -16.83 0.18
CA SER A 2 -7.16 -15.40 -0.08
C SER A 2 -5.76 -14.77 -0.05
N ALA A 3 -5.55 -13.79 -0.94
CA ALA A 3 -4.34 -13.00 -0.93
C ALA A 3 -4.35 -12.07 0.30
N THR A 4 -3.17 -11.75 0.78
CA THR A 4 -2.98 -10.87 1.94
C THR A 4 -2.53 -9.49 1.48
N VAL A 5 -3.19 -8.46 1.97
CA VAL A 5 -2.86 -7.06 1.71
C VAL A 5 -2.41 -6.39 3.01
N LEU A 6 -1.25 -5.76 2.97
CA LEU A 6 -0.77 -4.94 4.09
C LEU A 6 -1.17 -3.50 3.83
N ILE A 7 -1.90 -2.90 4.77
CA ILE A 7 -2.30 -1.49 4.71
C ILE A 7 -1.39 -0.69 5.62
N VAL A 8 -0.69 0.29 5.05
CA VAL A 8 0.22 1.16 5.80
C VAL A 8 -0.32 2.58 5.75
N ASP A 9 -0.76 3.09 6.88
CA ASP A 9 -1.35 4.43 6.99
C ASP A 9 -1.35 4.81 8.47
N ASP A 10 -0.97 6.02 8.81
CA ASP A 10 -0.96 6.47 10.21
C ASP A 10 -2.36 6.83 10.71
N SER A 11 -3.35 6.93 9.83
CA SER A 11 -4.74 7.18 10.20
C SER A 11 -5.48 5.87 10.46
N GLY A 12 -5.94 5.67 11.69
CA GLY A 12 -6.75 4.50 12.04
C GLY A 12 -8.05 4.43 11.25
N LEU A 13 -8.65 5.61 10.98
CA LEU A 13 -9.89 5.68 10.20
C LEU A 13 -9.65 5.24 8.75
N ALA A 14 -8.56 5.72 8.15
CA ALA A 14 -8.20 5.32 6.77
C ALA A 14 -7.92 3.82 6.69
N ARG A 15 -7.20 3.26 7.68
CA ARG A 15 -6.95 1.82 7.72
C ARG A 15 -8.25 1.02 7.83
N ARG A 16 -9.17 1.42 8.70
CA ARG A 16 -10.45 0.71 8.86
C ARG A 16 -11.27 0.76 7.58
N ARG A 17 -11.28 1.90 6.90
CA ARG A 17 -12.01 2.05 5.65
C ARG A 17 -11.44 1.15 4.55
N ALA A 18 -10.12 1.16 4.38
CA ALA A 18 -9.46 0.32 3.39
C ALA A 18 -9.63 -1.16 3.72
N ARG A 19 -9.54 -1.51 5.00
CA ARG A 19 -9.76 -2.89 5.46
C ARG A 19 -11.16 -3.39 5.09
N ALA A 20 -12.18 -2.57 5.36
CA ALA A 20 -13.56 -2.95 5.04
C ALA A 20 -13.73 -3.23 3.54
N ILE A 21 -13.15 -2.37 2.69
CA ILE A 21 -13.20 -2.53 1.24
C ILE A 21 -12.54 -3.85 0.83
N LEU A 22 -11.34 -4.10 1.34
CA LEU A 22 -10.56 -5.27 0.93
C LEU A 22 -11.14 -6.56 1.46
N GLU A 23 -11.61 -6.58 2.70
CA GLU A 23 -12.24 -7.78 3.28
C GLU A 23 -13.54 -8.12 2.55
N ALA A 24 -14.32 -7.10 2.16
CA ALA A 24 -15.53 -7.32 1.36
C ALA A 24 -15.17 -7.91 -0.02
N GLY A 25 -13.99 -7.61 -0.53
CA GLY A 25 -13.49 -8.18 -1.79
C GLY A 25 -12.85 -9.55 -1.66
N GLY A 26 -12.80 -10.12 -0.47
CA GLY A 26 -12.27 -11.46 -0.23
C GLY A 26 -10.81 -11.52 0.15
N PHE A 27 -10.18 -10.38 0.48
CA PHE A 27 -8.77 -10.34 0.85
C PHE A 27 -8.58 -10.45 2.35
N THR A 28 -7.46 -11.04 2.76
CA THR A 28 -7.00 -10.99 4.15
C THR A 28 -6.19 -9.72 4.33
N VAL A 29 -6.37 -9.02 5.45
CA VAL A 29 -5.76 -7.71 5.68
C VAL A 29 -4.90 -7.71 6.93
N VAL A 30 -3.71 -7.10 6.80
CA VAL A 30 -2.81 -6.80 7.91
C VAL A 30 -2.59 -5.29 7.90
N GLU A 31 -2.44 -4.66 9.06
CA GLU A 31 -2.28 -3.21 9.17
C GLU A 31 -0.97 -2.83 9.83
N ALA A 32 -0.40 -1.70 9.39
CA ALA A 32 0.74 -1.08 10.03
C ALA A 32 0.49 0.43 10.11
N GLU A 33 0.84 1.05 11.23
CA GLU A 33 0.53 2.46 11.46
C GLU A 33 1.69 3.41 11.14
N ASP A 34 2.86 2.87 10.83
CA ASP A 34 4.04 3.67 10.47
C ASP A 34 5.01 2.86 9.62
N GLY A 35 6.07 3.53 9.16
CA GLY A 35 7.03 2.91 8.26
C GLY A 35 7.80 1.75 8.88
N MET A 36 8.21 1.87 10.14
CA MET A 36 8.95 0.80 10.82
C MET A 36 8.07 -0.43 11.00
N ALA A 37 6.83 -0.22 11.44
CA ALA A 37 5.86 -1.31 11.58
C ALA A 37 5.59 -1.97 10.23
N ALA A 38 5.57 -1.18 9.15
CA ALA A 38 5.35 -1.71 7.80
C ALA A 38 6.48 -2.65 7.38
N LEU A 39 7.73 -2.26 7.63
CA LEU A 39 8.89 -3.08 7.26
C LEU A 39 8.90 -4.40 8.04
N GLU A 40 8.60 -4.32 9.34
CA GLU A 40 8.50 -5.50 10.19
C GLU A 40 7.37 -6.42 9.74
N SER A 41 6.18 -5.86 9.50
CA SER A 41 5.02 -6.63 9.04
C SER A 41 5.28 -7.29 7.70
N TYR A 42 5.95 -6.59 6.79
CA TYR A 42 6.28 -7.16 5.48
C TYR A 42 7.19 -8.39 5.62
N PHE A 43 8.19 -8.28 6.48
CA PHE A 43 9.12 -9.38 6.72
C PHE A 43 8.42 -10.60 7.34
N VAL A 44 7.55 -10.35 8.33
CA VAL A 44 6.88 -11.43 9.09
C VAL A 44 5.71 -12.03 8.31
N GLU A 45 4.84 -11.18 7.75
CA GLU A 45 3.58 -11.61 7.15
C GLU A 45 3.69 -11.95 5.68
N LYS A 46 4.69 -11.44 5.00
CA LYS A 46 4.92 -11.66 3.56
C LYS A 46 3.65 -11.42 2.74
N PRO A 47 3.08 -10.21 2.81
CA PRO A 47 1.85 -9.92 2.10
C PRO A 47 2.05 -9.98 0.58
N ASP A 48 0.96 -10.21 -0.13
CA ASP A 48 0.99 -10.26 -1.60
C ASP A 48 1.02 -8.87 -2.22
N VAL A 49 0.41 -7.89 -1.56
CA VAL A 49 0.36 -6.49 -2.00
C VAL A 49 0.43 -5.57 -0.77
N VAL A 50 1.05 -4.42 -0.93
CA VAL A 50 1.09 -3.37 0.10
C VAL A 50 0.35 -2.15 -0.43
N LEU A 51 -0.58 -1.61 0.36
CA LEU A 51 -1.15 -0.28 0.14
C LEU A 51 -0.42 0.67 1.08
N LEU A 52 0.33 1.60 0.52
CA LEU A 52 1.25 2.45 1.27
C LEU A 52 0.85 3.92 1.15
N ASP A 53 0.50 4.54 2.28
CA ASP A 53 0.27 5.98 2.32
C ASP A 53 1.60 6.70 2.14
N LEU A 54 1.62 7.68 1.25
CA LEU A 54 2.84 8.43 0.93
C LEU A 54 3.24 9.38 2.05
N VAL A 55 2.28 9.92 2.77
CA VAL A 55 2.54 10.91 3.83
C VAL A 55 2.17 10.34 5.19
N MET A 56 3.18 10.05 6.01
CA MET A 56 3.00 9.52 7.36
C MET A 56 3.97 10.20 8.32
N LYS A 57 3.66 10.13 9.60
CA LYS A 57 4.56 10.62 10.65
C LYS A 57 5.79 9.71 10.72
N GLY A 58 6.94 10.31 10.92
CA GLY A 58 8.21 9.59 11.05
C GLY A 58 8.86 9.31 9.71
N MET A 59 8.64 8.13 9.16
CA MET A 59 9.27 7.74 7.89
C MET A 59 8.37 8.11 6.72
N TYR A 60 8.91 8.87 5.77
CA TYR A 60 8.19 9.26 4.56
C TYR A 60 7.91 8.05 3.68
N GLY A 61 6.73 8.02 3.04
CA GLY A 61 6.30 6.87 2.26
C GLY A 61 7.24 6.44 1.14
N LEU A 62 7.90 7.39 0.47
CA LEU A 62 8.90 7.05 -0.56
C LEU A 62 10.07 6.27 0.04
N GLU A 63 10.49 6.61 1.25
CA GLU A 63 11.56 5.88 1.94
C GLU A 63 11.11 4.46 2.28
N VAL A 64 9.86 4.29 2.71
CA VAL A 64 9.31 2.96 2.96
C VAL A 64 9.29 2.14 1.69
N LEU A 65 8.85 2.73 0.58
CA LEU A 65 8.84 2.07 -0.73
C LEU A 65 10.24 1.59 -1.13
N GLU A 66 11.23 2.46 -0.99
CA GLU A 66 12.61 2.11 -1.31
C GLU A 66 13.10 0.94 -0.48
N ARG A 67 12.84 0.97 0.82
CA ARG A 67 13.27 -0.11 1.72
C ARG A 67 12.56 -1.43 1.44
N LEU A 68 11.27 -1.38 1.13
CA LEU A 68 10.52 -2.58 0.76
C LEU A 68 11.11 -3.21 -0.51
N LYS A 69 11.45 -2.39 -1.51
CA LYS A 69 12.03 -2.89 -2.75
C LYS A 69 13.47 -3.40 -2.56
N GLU A 70 14.21 -2.86 -1.60
CA GLU A 70 15.52 -3.39 -1.24
C GLU A 70 15.39 -4.76 -0.56
N MET A 71 14.40 -4.91 0.33
CA MET A 71 14.12 -6.17 1.01
C MET A 71 13.64 -7.24 0.04
N ASP A 72 12.80 -6.83 -0.91
CA ASP A 72 12.19 -7.74 -1.88
C ASP A 72 11.97 -6.99 -3.20
N PRO A 73 12.86 -7.19 -4.19
CA PRO A 73 12.70 -6.52 -5.49
C PRO A 73 11.38 -6.83 -6.19
N LYS A 74 10.71 -7.92 -5.81
CA LYS A 74 9.42 -8.31 -6.38
C LYS A 74 8.23 -7.78 -5.58
N ALA A 75 8.48 -6.99 -4.53
CA ALA A 75 7.40 -6.43 -3.71
C ALA A 75 6.43 -5.63 -4.58
N LYS A 76 5.14 -5.87 -4.39
CA LYS A 76 4.06 -5.19 -5.12
C LYS A 76 3.50 -4.13 -4.20
N VAL A 77 3.81 -2.87 -4.48
CA VAL A 77 3.42 -1.74 -3.63
C VAL A 77 2.55 -0.78 -4.43
N ILE A 78 1.36 -0.51 -3.92
CA ILE A 78 0.46 0.50 -4.46
C ILE A 78 0.53 1.70 -3.52
N VAL A 79 0.90 2.85 -4.03
CA VAL A 79 1.00 4.08 -3.23
C VAL A 79 -0.36 4.78 -3.21
N VAL A 80 -0.74 5.26 -2.04
CA VAL A 80 -2.01 5.97 -1.84
C VAL A 80 -1.69 7.36 -1.30
N SER A 81 -2.22 8.42 -1.90
CA SER A 81 -1.93 9.77 -1.46
C SER A 81 -3.05 10.74 -1.82
N ALA A 82 -3.21 11.79 -1.02
CA ALA A 82 -4.07 12.92 -1.37
C ALA A 82 -3.38 13.87 -2.34
N ASP A 83 -2.07 13.76 -2.50
CA ASP A 83 -1.28 14.60 -3.40
C ASP A 83 -1.37 14.06 -4.83
N VAL A 84 -1.86 14.92 -5.74
CA VAL A 84 -2.04 14.56 -7.15
C VAL A 84 -1.00 15.19 -8.06
N GLN A 85 0.06 15.76 -7.50
CA GLN A 85 1.10 16.42 -8.30
C GLN A 85 1.86 15.41 -9.14
N THR A 86 2.15 15.81 -10.38
CA THR A 86 2.85 14.95 -11.34
C THR A 86 4.21 14.48 -10.83
N SER A 87 4.93 15.37 -10.14
CA SER A 87 6.26 15.02 -9.61
C SER A 87 6.20 13.86 -8.61
N SER A 88 5.14 13.81 -7.78
CA SER A 88 4.96 12.70 -6.84
C SER A 88 4.73 11.38 -7.58
N HIS A 89 3.93 11.40 -8.66
CA HIS A 89 3.70 10.22 -9.49
C HIS A 89 5.00 9.71 -10.12
N GLU A 90 5.83 10.62 -10.63
CA GLU A 90 7.11 10.25 -11.23
C GLU A 90 8.05 9.60 -10.22
N LEU A 91 8.18 10.19 -9.02
CA LEU A 91 9.03 9.66 -7.97
C LEU A 91 8.56 8.28 -7.51
N VAL A 92 7.27 8.10 -7.39
CA VAL A 92 6.65 6.82 -7.01
C VAL A 92 6.94 5.75 -8.07
N ALA A 93 6.77 6.09 -9.33
CA ALA A 93 7.05 5.18 -10.44
C ALA A 93 8.53 4.80 -10.48
N GLN A 94 9.44 5.77 -10.29
CA GLN A 94 10.88 5.52 -10.24
C GLN A 94 11.25 4.60 -9.07
N GLY A 95 10.52 4.69 -7.96
CA GLY A 95 10.72 3.81 -6.81
C GLY A 95 10.24 2.39 -7.03
N GLY A 96 9.59 2.10 -8.17
CA GLY A 96 9.14 0.77 -8.52
C GLY A 96 7.75 0.42 -8.00
N ALA A 97 6.91 1.41 -7.70
CA ALA A 97 5.53 1.16 -7.29
C ALA A 97 4.75 0.52 -8.44
N ALA A 98 3.86 -0.41 -8.07
CA ALA A 98 3.00 -1.10 -9.04
C ALA A 98 1.80 -0.24 -9.45
N GLY A 99 1.42 0.74 -8.63
CA GLY A 99 0.29 1.60 -8.95
C GLY A 99 0.17 2.76 -7.97
N PHE A 100 -0.79 3.63 -8.25
CA PHE A 100 -1.04 4.84 -7.47
C PHE A 100 -2.54 5.05 -7.34
N LEU A 101 -3.00 5.33 -6.11
CA LEU A 101 -4.39 5.66 -5.83
C LEU A 101 -4.45 7.04 -5.16
N VAL A 102 -5.50 7.80 -5.48
CA VAL A 102 -5.72 9.14 -4.91
C VAL A 102 -6.76 9.04 -3.82
N LYS A 103 -6.51 9.69 -2.69
CA LYS A 103 -7.49 9.78 -1.58
C LYS A 103 -8.55 10.84 -1.89
N PRO A 104 -9.79 10.65 -1.45
CA PRO A 104 -10.30 9.46 -0.77
C PRO A 104 -10.44 8.29 -1.74
N VAL A 105 -10.08 7.09 -1.27
CA VAL A 105 -10.08 5.92 -2.15
C VAL A 105 -11.50 5.46 -2.46
N ASP A 106 -11.71 5.05 -3.70
CA ASP A 106 -12.96 4.46 -4.17
C ASP A 106 -12.85 2.94 -4.10
N ALA A 107 -13.89 2.28 -3.58
CA ALA A 107 -13.87 0.84 -3.39
C ALA A 107 -13.57 0.08 -4.68
N ASN A 108 -14.22 0.48 -5.78
CA ASN A 108 -14.01 -0.19 -7.06
C ASN A 108 -12.60 -0.01 -7.60
N GLU A 109 -12.04 1.20 -7.45
CA GLU A 109 -10.67 1.47 -7.88
C GLU A 109 -9.66 0.66 -7.07
N VAL A 110 -9.83 0.59 -5.75
CA VAL A 110 -8.95 -0.19 -4.87
C VAL A 110 -8.97 -1.65 -5.29
N LEU A 111 -10.16 -2.25 -5.40
CA LEU A 111 -10.28 -3.68 -5.72
C LEU A 111 -9.78 -3.98 -7.11
N THR A 112 -10.09 -3.13 -8.09
CA THR A 112 -9.63 -3.32 -9.46
C THR A 112 -8.11 -3.29 -9.54
N LEU A 113 -7.49 -2.30 -8.90
CA LEU A 113 -6.03 -2.15 -8.95
C LEU A 113 -5.33 -3.27 -8.19
N VAL A 114 -5.83 -3.67 -7.02
CA VAL A 114 -5.25 -4.77 -6.25
C VAL A 114 -5.32 -6.07 -7.06
N ARG A 115 -6.47 -6.37 -7.65
CA ARG A 115 -6.62 -7.58 -8.49
C ARG A 115 -5.70 -7.53 -9.70
N SER A 116 -5.64 -6.42 -10.38
CA SER A 116 -4.76 -6.23 -11.53
C SER A 116 -3.29 -6.43 -11.15
N THR A 117 -2.88 -5.88 -10.02
CA THR A 117 -1.52 -6.00 -9.52
C THR A 117 -1.17 -7.45 -9.19
N LEU A 118 -2.13 -8.21 -8.68
CA LEU A 118 -1.97 -9.63 -8.37
C LEU A 118 -2.08 -10.54 -9.59
N GLY A 119 -2.59 -10.05 -10.68
CA GLY A 119 -2.79 -10.84 -11.89
C GLY A 119 -4.04 -11.71 -11.87
N VAL A 120 -5.03 -11.27 -11.14
CA VAL A 120 -6.30 -12.03 -11.02
C VAL A 120 -7.48 -11.22 -11.56
#